data_17c7d4246a783ddd561ebe687806da5f
#
_entry.id   17c7d4246a783ddd561ebe687806da5f
#
_cell.length_a   1.000
_cell.length_b   1.000
_cell.length_c   1.000
_cell.angle_alpha   90.00
_cell.angle_beta   90.00
_cell.angle_gamma   90.00
#
_symmetry.space_group_name_H-M   'P 1'
#
loop_
_entity.id
_entity.type
_entity.pdbx_description
1 polymer ?
#
loop_
_entity_poly.entity_id
_entity_poly.type
_entity_poly.pdbx_seq_one_letter_code
_entity_poly.pdbx_strand_id
1 'polypeptide(L)'
;GSRLSEETIDKPKPMVEVGLKPIIWHIMKLYSYYGFNEFIICAGYKSSYIKSYFNEYMMNLHDITFDFKKNLKTYHKKKVDPWNVTIVDTGLNTNTGGRIKKIKNFLGDDDNFFMTYGDGVGDINIKKLLDNHLKSNKIGTVTAVLPKAKYGTLNFNLKGKLDSFKEKPQGEGGWVNGGFFVLNKKIFKYIENDRTIFEHEPLNSLAKKNQLNVYFHKDFWQSMDTLRDKNYLNQLLENNKADWQVWEKNKK
;
A
#
# COMPACT_ATOMS: atom_id res chain seq x y z
N GLY A 1 -16.92 11.30 11.62
CA GLY A 1 -15.49 11.38 11.85
C GLY A 1 -14.85 12.30 10.83
N SER A 2 -13.91 13.15 11.28
CA SER A 2 -13.13 14.01 10.37
C SER A 2 -12.44 13.16 9.32
N ARG A 3 -12.54 13.57 8.06
CA ARG A 3 -11.79 12.96 6.96
C ARG A 3 -10.30 13.26 7.18
N LEU A 4 -9.41 12.44 6.62
CA LEU A 4 -7.96 12.69 6.64
C LEU A 4 -7.57 13.98 5.88
N SER A 5 -8.56 14.75 5.41
CA SER A 5 -8.41 15.96 4.59
C SER A 5 -7.53 17.03 5.23
N GLU A 6 -7.57 17.20 6.55
CA GLU A 6 -6.72 18.16 7.26
C GLU A 6 -5.22 17.81 7.13
N GLU A 7 -4.89 16.54 7.22
CA GLU A 7 -3.52 16.03 7.07
C GLU A 7 -3.04 16.04 5.60
N THR A 8 -3.98 15.96 4.65
CA THR A 8 -3.66 15.86 3.22
C THR A 8 -3.68 17.19 2.50
N ILE A 9 -3.96 18.31 3.19
CA ILE A 9 -3.81 19.66 2.65
C ILE A 9 -2.36 19.90 2.27
N ASP A 10 -1.41 19.55 3.13
CA ASP A 10 0.00 19.88 2.98
C ASP A 10 0.87 18.74 2.47
N LYS A 11 0.44 17.51 2.54
CA LYS A 11 1.17 16.33 2.06
C LYS A 11 0.26 15.31 1.37
N PRO A 12 0.76 14.54 0.38
CA PRO A 12 -0.06 13.50 -0.25
C PRO A 12 -0.33 12.35 0.73
N LYS A 13 -1.46 11.67 0.59
CA LYS A 13 -1.93 10.62 1.51
C LYS A 13 -0.86 9.56 1.86
N PRO A 14 -0.04 9.05 0.91
CA PRO A 14 1.03 8.10 1.23
C PRO A 14 2.13 8.65 2.15
N MET A 15 2.19 9.97 2.32
CA MET A 15 3.16 10.65 3.17
C MET A 15 2.61 11.04 4.55
N VAL A 16 1.37 10.67 4.85
CA VAL A 16 0.81 10.80 6.20
C VAL A 16 1.49 9.80 7.11
N GLU A 17 1.93 10.29 8.28
CA GLU A 17 2.75 9.51 9.19
C GLU A 17 1.92 8.60 10.10
N VAL A 18 2.43 7.39 10.27
CA VAL A 18 2.02 6.41 11.26
C VAL A 18 3.26 6.13 12.13
N GLY A 19 3.20 6.53 13.38
CA GLY A 19 4.40 6.71 14.19
C GLY A 19 5.24 7.86 13.64
N LEU A 20 6.53 7.63 13.47
CA LEU A 20 7.49 8.61 12.96
C LEU A 20 7.84 8.41 11.48
N LYS A 21 7.04 7.62 10.75
CA LYS A 21 7.32 7.27 9.36
C LYS A 21 6.05 7.37 8.50
N PRO A 22 6.15 7.87 7.25
CA PRO A 22 5.01 7.90 6.35
C PRO A 22 4.49 6.49 6.06
N ILE A 23 3.19 6.34 5.80
CA ILE A 23 2.58 5.02 5.58
C ILE A 23 3.23 4.27 4.41
N ILE A 24 3.68 4.98 3.37
CA ILE A 24 4.41 4.36 2.25
C ILE A 24 5.70 3.68 2.71
N TRP A 25 6.40 4.21 3.71
CA TRP A 25 7.59 3.58 4.29
C TRP A 25 7.26 2.21 4.88
N HIS A 26 6.13 2.09 5.60
CA HIS A 26 5.68 0.80 6.16
C HIS A 26 5.37 -0.21 5.07
N ILE A 27 4.73 0.23 3.97
CA ILE A 27 4.46 -0.61 2.81
C ILE A 27 5.77 -1.10 2.19
N MET A 28 6.73 -0.21 1.95
CA MET A 28 8.03 -0.56 1.39
C MET A 28 8.81 -1.51 2.30
N LYS A 29 8.75 -1.33 3.62
CA LYS A 29 9.36 -2.26 4.59
C LYS A 29 8.75 -3.67 4.51
N LEU A 30 7.44 -3.78 4.32
CA LEU A 30 6.78 -5.07 4.12
C LEU A 30 7.36 -5.80 2.90
N TYR A 31 7.42 -5.13 1.74
CA TYR A 31 7.98 -5.72 0.52
C TYR A 31 9.46 -6.07 0.67
N SER A 32 10.24 -5.16 1.27
CA SER A 32 11.68 -5.33 1.51
C SER A 32 11.97 -6.52 2.44
N TYR A 33 11.13 -6.77 3.43
CA TYR A 33 11.24 -7.94 4.32
C TYR A 33 11.18 -9.27 3.53
N TYR A 34 10.41 -9.29 2.43
CA TYR A 34 10.32 -10.44 1.54
C TYR A 34 11.35 -10.43 0.40
N GLY A 35 12.25 -9.45 0.37
CA GLY A 35 13.36 -9.34 -0.60
C GLY A 35 13.06 -8.51 -1.84
N PHE A 36 11.90 -7.83 -1.91
CA PHE A 36 11.53 -6.94 -3.01
C PHE A 36 11.90 -5.50 -2.67
N ASN A 37 12.90 -4.95 -3.36
CA ASN A 37 13.52 -3.66 -3.04
C ASN A 37 13.46 -2.64 -4.17
N GLU A 38 12.91 -3.01 -5.34
CA GLU A 38 12.71 -2.11 -6.48
C GLU A 38 11.32 -1.49 -6.39
N PHE A 39 11.25 -0.17 -6.24
CA PHE A 39 9.99 0.54 -6.06
C PHE A 39 9.79 1.61 -7.11
N ILE A 40 8.59 1.65 -7.69
CA ILE A 40 8.14 2.71 -8.59
C ILE A 40 6.95 3.42 -7.95
N ILE A 41 7.12 4.67 -7.58
CA ILE A 41 6.08 5.47 -6.94
C ILE A 41 5.40 6.32 -8.01
N CYS A 42 4.12 6.04 -8.26
CA CYS A 42 3.27 6.82 -9.15
C CYS A 42 2.84 8.12 -8.45
N ALA A 43 3.62 9.18 -8.57
CA ALA A 43 3.35 10.45 -7.94
C ALA A 43 2.38 11.31 -8.79
N GLY A 44 1.60 12.12 -8.12
CA GLY A 44 0.68 13.08 -8.72
C GLY A 44 0.58 14.32 -7.84
N TYR A 45 -0.52 14.47 -7.09
CA TYR A 45 -0.68 15.57 -6.14
C TYR A 45 0.53 15.67 -5.20
N LYS A 46 1.12 16.87 -5.14
CA LYS A 46 2.31 17.14 -4.31
C LYS A 46 3.46 16.15 -4.50
N SER A 47 3.76 15.78 -5.75
CA SER A 47 4.86 14.88 -6.10
C SER A 47 6.21 15.37 -5.57
N SER A 48 6.41 16.68 -5.47
CA SER A 48 7.61 17.30 -4.89
C SER A 48 7.84 16.88 -3.44
N TYR A 49 6.78 16.77 -2.64
CA TYR A 49 6.87 16.34 -1.25
C TYR A 49 7.49 14.93 -1.13
N ILE A 50 7.03 14.00 -1.99
CA ILE A 50 7.58 12.64 -2.03
C ILE A 50 9.05 12.67 -2.45
N LYS A 51 9.39 13.46 -3.49
CA LYS A 51 10.78 13.61 -3.97
C LYS A 51 11.70 14.17 -2.90
N SER A 52 11.27 15.22 -2.18
CA SER A 52 12.04 15.80 -1.07
C SER A 52 12.27 14.78 0.04
N TYR A 53 11.26 14.01 0.44
CA TYR A 53 11.40 12.98 1.46
C TYR A 53 12.50 11.96 1.11
N PHE A 54 12.50 11.43 -0.13
CA PHE A 54 13.51 10.45 -0.53
C PHE A 54 14.89 11.08 -0.79
N ASN A 55 14.95 12.33 -1.26
CA ASN A 55 16.19 13.08 -1.38
C ASN A 55 16.89 13.28 -0.03
N GLU A 56 16.10 13.54 1.02
CA GLU A 56 16.58 13.75 2.38
C GLU A 56 16.71 12.45 3.19
N TYR A 57 16.23 11.32 2.64
CA TYR A 57 16.14 10.05 3.36
C TYR A 57 17.49 9.60 3.92
N MET A 58 18.53 9.65 3.10
CA MET A 58 19.90 9.31 3.51
C MET A 58 20.42 10.26 4.59
N MET A 59 20.16 11.55 4.43
CA MET A 59 20.60 12.58 5.38
C MET A 59 19.95 12.39 6.75
N ASN A 60 18.64 12.05 6.78
CA ASN A 60 17.88 11.87 8.01
C ASN A 60 18.16 10.52 8.72
N LEU A 61 18.80 9.56 8.04
CA LEU A 61 19.14 8.26 8.61
C LEU A 61 20.56 8.18 9.19
N HIS A 62 21.46 9.09 8.79
CA HIS A 62 22.87 9.01 9.13
C HIS A 62 23.32 10.12 10.04
N ASP A 63 24.31 9.85 10.88
CA ASP A 63 25.14 10.88 11.47
C ASP A 63 26.00 11.48 10.34
N ILE A 64 26.08 12.82 10.27
CA ILE A 64 26.72 13.51 9.17
C ILE A 64 27.73 14.52 9.71
N THR A 65 28.91 14.55 9.10
CA THR A 65 29.85 15.65 9.26
C THR A 65 29.79 16.55 8.05
N PHE A 66 29.53 17.83 8.28
CA PHE A 66 29.62 18.89 7.30
C PHE A 66 30.96 19.62 7.49
N ASP A 67 31.89 19.45 6.58
CA ASP A 67 33.13 20.23 6.55
C ASP A 67 32.95 21.41 5.60
N PHE A 68 32.52 22.54 6.14
CA PHE A 68 32.27 23.75 5.36
C PHE A 68 33.54 24.32 4.75
N LYS A 69 34.71 24.09 5.36
CA LYS A 69 35.98 24.57 4.83
C LYS A 69 36.38 23.84 3.54
N LYS A 70 36.08 22.54 3.48
CA LYS A 70 36.38 21.68 2.31
C LYS A 70 35.18 21.49 1.38
N ASN A 71 34.03 22.02 1.73
CA ASN A 71 32.75 21.81 1.05
C ASN A 71 32.44 20.31 0.86
N LEU A 72 32.64 19.49 1.92
CA LEU A 72 32.45 18.05 1.91
C LEU A 72 31.36 17.62 2.89
N LYS A 73 30.63 16.55 2.50
CA LYS A 73 29.69 15.84 3.38
C LYS A 73 30.19 14.41 3.60
N THR A 74 30.29 13.98 4.83
CA THR A 74 30.64 12.59 5.17
C THR A 74 29.49 11.95 5.93
N TYR A 75 28.92 10.89 5.37
CA TYR A 75 27.90 10.06 6.02
C TYR A 75 28.60 8.97 6.84
N HIS A 76 28.31 8.92 8.14
CA HIS A 76 28.81 7.87 9.03
C HIS A 76 27.90 6.66 8.92
N LYS A 77 28.48 5.46 8.77
CA LYS A 77 27.75 4.23 8.44
C LYS A 77 26.66 3.90 9.46
N LYS A 78 25.40 3.87 9.00
CA LYS A 78 24.29 3.15 9.61
C LYS A 78 23.73 2.15 8.61
N LYS A 79 22.99 1.16 9.09
CA LYS A 79 22.31 0.21 8.23
C LYS A 79 21.19 0.94 7.47
N VAL A 80 21.26 0.97 6.15
CA VAL A 80 20.28 1.61 5.26
C VAL A 80 19.37 0.55 4.68
N ASP A 81 18.12 0.91 4.44
CA ASP A 81 17.21 0.06 3.67
C ASP A 81 17.74 -0.11 2.23
N PRO A 82 17.76 -1.34 1.68
CA PRO A 82 18.37 -1.62 0.36
C PRO A 82 17.45 -1.24 -0.80
N TRP A 83 16.80 -0.09 -0.72
CA TRP A 83 15.78 0.33 -1.68
C TRP A 83 16.35 1.03 -2.88
N ASN A 84 15.84 0.66 -4.05
CA ASN A 84 15.94 1.42 -5.28
C ASN A 84 14.57 2.02 -5.59
N VAL A 85 14.48 3.36 -5.59
CA VAL A 85 13.20 4.07 -5.65
C VAL A 85 13.16 4.99 -6.85
N THR A 86 12.24 4.70 -7.77
CA THR A 86 11.92 5.56 -8.91
C THR A 86 10.62 6.30 -8.63
N ILE A 87 10.63 7.62 -8.71
CA ILE A 87 9.44 8.45 -8.52
C ILE A 87 9.03 9.04 -9.86
N VAL A 88 7.92 8.54 -10.40
CA VAL A 88 7.39 8.96 -11.70
C VAL A 88 6.26 9.97 -11.49
N ASP A 89 6.38 11.16 -12.05
CA ASP A 89 5.26 12.10 -12.11
C ASP A 89 4.24 11.59 -13.13
N THR A 90 3.15 11.07 -12.63
CA THR A 90 2.08 10.51 -13.46
C THR A 90 0.97 11.52 -13.77
N GLY A 91 1.09 12.74 -13.27
CA GLY A 91 0.14 13.82 -13.47
C GLY A 91 -0.96 13.90 -12.41
N LEU A 92 -1.46 15.12 -12.19
CA LEU A 92 -2.44 15.42 -11.15
C LEU A 92 -3.79 14.72 -11.42
N ASN A 93 -4.27 14.80 -12.66
CA ASN A 93 -5.62 14.35 -13.07
C ASN A 93 -5.65 12.94 -13.65
N THR A 94 -4.56 12.18 -13.53
CA THR A 94 -4.48 10.80 -14.02
C THR A 94 -5.12 9.84 -13.02
N ASN A 95 -6.06 9.02 -13.50
CA ASN A 95 -6.71 7.99 -12.70
C ASN A 95 -5.79 6.77 -12.45
N THR A 96 -6.23 5.85 -11.59
CA THR A 96 -5.44 4.71 -11.11
C THR A 96 -4.86 3.85 -12.24
N GLY A 97 -5.66 3.50 -13.24
CA GLY A 97 -5.19 2.75 -14.41
C GLY A 97 -4.19 3.54 -15.26
N GLY A 98 -4.46 4.82 -15.51
CA GLY A 98 -3.55 5.69 -16.25
C GLY A 98 -2.17 5.79 -15.60
N ARG A 99 -2.11 5.86 -14.26
CA ARG A 99 -0.82 5.85 -13.51
C ARG A 99 -0.04 4.57 -13.75
N ILE A 100 -0.72 3.42 -13.69
CA ILE A 100 -0.12 2.12 -14.00
C ILE A 100 0.41 2.12 -15.43
N LYS A 101 -0.33 2.66 -16.41
CA LYS A 101 0.13 2.71 -17.81
C LYS A 101 1.40 3.53 -17.98
N LYS A 102 1.53 4.66 -17.29
CA LYS A 102 2.68 5.58 -17.40
C LYS A 102 3.99 4.97 -16.88
N ILE A 103 3.93 4.01 -15.99
CA ILE A 103 5.14 3.36 -15.46
C ILE A 103 5.62 2.17 -16.28
N LYS A 104 4.97 1.84 -17.39
CA LYS A 104 5.29 0.67 -18.21
C LYS A 104 6.77 0.59 -18.59
N ASN A 105 7.38 1.71 -18.98
CA ASN A 105 8.78 1.77 -19.42
C ASN A 105 9.79 1.77 -18.24
N PHE A 106 9.32 1.85 -17.00
CA PHE A 106 10.14 1.77 -15.81
C PHE A 106 10.13 0.37 -15.18
N LEU A 107 9.25 -0.51 -15.64
CA LEU A 107 9.26 -1.92 -15.26
C LEU A 107 10.41 -2.63 -15.95
N GLY A 108 11.25 -3.33 -15.19
CA GLY A 108 12.35 -4.15 -15.71
C GLY A 108 11.87 -5.27 -16.64
N ASP A 109 12.69 -6.30 -16.83
CA ASP A 109 12.41 -7.39 -17.79
C ASP A 109 11.39 -8.41 -17.28
N ASP A 110 11.12 -8.45 -15.98
CA ASP A 110 10.15 -9.37 -15.39
C ASP A 110 8.75 -9.20 -16.00
N ASP A 111 8.09 -10.32 -16.30
CA ASP A 111 6.72 -10.32 -16.84
C ASP A 111 5.67 -9.85 -15.82
N ASN A 112 5.95 -10.02 -14.53
CA ASN A 112 5.02 -9.73 -13.44
C ASN A 112 5.58 -8.64 -12.53
N PHE A 113 4.69 -7.84 -11.96
CA PHE A 113 5.03 -6.81 -10.99
C PHE A 113 3.95 -6.71 -9.90
N PHE A 114 4.37 -6.25 -8.74
CA PHE A 114 3.42 -5.92 -7.67
C PHE A 114 2.83 -4.53 -7.91
N MET A 115 1.56 -4.37 -7.54
CA MET A 115 0.91 -3.06 -7.46
C MET A 115 0.21 -2.95 -6.12
N THR A 116 0.42 -1.82 -5.43
CA THR A 116 -0.13 -1.61 -4.09
C THR A 116 -0.64 -0.19 -3.95
N TYR A 117 -1.79 -0.03 -3.30
CA TYR A 117 -2.28 1.29 -2.91
C TYR A 117 -1.41 1.88 -1.81
N GLY A 118 -1.21 3.19 -1.84
CA GLY A 118 -0.30 3.90 -0.95
C GLY A 118 -0.90 4.31 0.41
N ASP A 119 -1.98 3.66 0.85
CA ASP A 119 -2.76 4.11 2.01
C ASP A 119 -3.27 2.98 2.92
N GLY A 120 -2.80 1.75 2.70
CA GLY A 120 -3.16 0.59 3.51
C GLY A 120 -1.96 -0.24 3.92
N VAL A 121 -2.00 -0.80 5.12
CA VAL A 121 -0.98 -1.71 5.67
C VAL A 121 -1.61 -3.04 6.05
N GLY A 122 -0.80 -4.11 5.99
CA GLY A 122 -1.22 -5.45 6.40
C GLY A 122 0.01 -6.35 6.59
N ASP A 123 -0.17 -7.48 7.27
CA ASP A 123 0.87 -8.50 7.42
C ASP A 123 0.84 -9.54 6.30
N ILE A 124 0.53 -9.06 5.09
CA ILE A 124 0.36 -9.88 3.89
C ILE A 124 1.68 -10.56 3.53
N ASN A 125 1.62 -11.87 3.37
CA ASN A 125 2.78 -12.63 2.89
C ASN A 125 2.98 -12.45 1.39
N ILE A 126 3.88 -11.52 1.03
CA ILE A 126 4.14 -11.11 -0.36
C ILE A 126 4.66 -12.27 -1.21
N LYS A 127 5.48 -13.19 -0.65
CA LYS A 127 5.95 -14.37 -1.37
C LYS A 127 4.79 -15.32 -1.68
N LYS A 128 3.93 -15.62 -0.70
CA LYS A 128 2.75 -16.46 -0.93
C LYS A 128 1.77 -15.83 -1.93
N LEU A 129 1.63 -14.50 -1.91
CA LEU A 129 0.82 -13.78 -2.89
C LEU A 129 1.39 -13.96 -4.31
N LEU A 130 2.72 -13.82 -4.48
CA LEU A 130 3.39 -14.07 -5.76
C LEU A 130 3.24 -15.52 -6.21
N ASP A 131 3.51 -16.49 -5.33
CA ASP A 131 3.37 -17.92 -5.63
C ASP A 131 1.94 -18.30 -6.07
N ASN A 132 0.94 -17.71 -5.39
CA ASN A 132 -0.47 -17.89 -5.75
C ASN A 132 -0.76 -17.33 -7.14
N HIS A 133 -0.21 -16.17 -7.48
CA HIS A 133 -0.34 -15.57 -8.80
C HIS A 133 0.28 -16.46 -9.89
N LEU A 134 1.54 -16.85 -9.70
CA LEU A 134 2.26 -17.68 -10.69
C LEU A 134 1.56 -19.00 -10.95
N LYS A 135 1.07 -19.67 -9.89
CA LYS A 135 0.29 -20.90 -10.02
C LYS A 135 -1.04 -20.72 -10.75
N SER A 136 -1.65 -19.56 -10.65
CA SER A 136 -2.92 -19.27 -11.31
C SER A 136 -2.81 -19.13 -12.82
N ASN A 137 -1.63 -18.76 -13.32
CA ASN A 137 -1.35 -18.42 -14.73
C ASN A 137 -2.32 -17.36 -15.30
N LYS A 138 -2.77 -16.43 -14.46
CA LYS A 138 -3.71 -15.35 -14.84
C LYS A 138 -3.00 -14.01 -14.97
N ILE A 139 -3.68 -13.03 -15.54
CA ILE A 139 -3.12 -11.68 -15.76
C ILE A 139 -3.05 -10.89 -14.45
N GLY A 140 -3.97 -11.10 -13.53
CA GLY A 140 -3.99 -10.39 -12.25
C GLY A 140 -4.35 -11.30 -11.09
N THR A 141 -3.80 -11.00 -9.92
CA THR A 141 -4.23 -11.55 -8.63
C THR A 141 -4.47 -10.39 -7.69
N VAL A 142 -5.66 -10.33 -7.10
CA VAL A 142 -6.04 -9.35 -6.07
C VAL A 142 -6.01 -10.00 -4.70
N THR A 143 -5.48 -9.30 -3.69
CA THR A 143 -5.62 -9.73 -2.30
C THR A 143 -6.99 -9.34 -1.78
N ALA A 144 -7.79 -10.33 -1.42
CA ALA A 144 -9.05 -10.14 -0.73
C ALA A 144 -8.82 -10.15 0.79
N VAL A 145 -9.37 -9.17 1.49
CA VAL A 145 -9.23 -8.98 2.94
C VAL A 145 -10.59 -8.88 3.62
N LEU A 146 -10.63 -9.15 4.91
CA LEU A 146 -11.81 -9.00 5.76
C LEU A 146 -11.61 -7.81 6.70
N PRO A 147 -12.02 -6.58 6.32
CA PRO A 147 -11.89 -5.43 7.20
C PRO A 147 -12.77 -5.57 8.44
N LYS A 148 -12.39 -4.92 9.54
CA LYS A 148 -13.29 -4.74 10.67
C LYS A 148 -14.50 -3.93 10.24
N ALA A 149 -15.70 -4.34 10.66
CA ALA A 149 -16.91 -3.57 10.41
C ALA A 149 -16.77 -2.15 10.98
N LYS A 150 -17.25 -1.14 10.25
CA LYS A 150 -17.20 0.26 10.71
C LYS A 150 -18.21 0.51 11.84
N TYR A 151 -19.25 -0.30 11.91
CA TYR A 151 -20.37 -0.17 12.84
C TYR A 151 -20.64 -1.51 13.51
N GLY A 152 -21.37 -1.47 14.64
CA GLY A 152 -21.97 -2.66 15.24
C GLY A 152 -23.03 -3.25 14.33
N THR A 153 -23.16 -4.55 14.30
CA THR A 153 -24.15 -5.26 13.51
C THR A 153 -25.28 -5.78 14.39
N LEU A 154 -26.47 -5.74 13.84
CA LEU A 154 -27.72 -6.15 14.50
C LEU A 154 -28.29 -7.32 13.71
N ASN A 155 -28.41 -8.48 14.34
CA ASN A 155 -29.10 -9.61 13.75
C ASN A 155 -30.55 -9.68 14.29
N PHE A 156 -31.51 -9.75 13.38
CA PHE A 156 -32.92 -9.83 13.68
C PHE A 156 -33.49 -11.16 13.18
N ASN A 157 -34.45 -11.72 13.92
CA ASN A 157 -35.26 -12.80 13.39
C ASN A 157 -36.35 -12.28 12.44
N LEU A 158 -37.06 -13.17 11.77
CA LEU A 158 -38.13 -12.85 10.81
C LEU A 158 -39.29 -12.01 11.40
N LYS A 159 -39.41 -11.93 12.73
CA LYS A 159 -40.41 -11.13 13.44
C LYS A 159 -39.87 -9.77 13.89
N GLY A 160 -38.66 -9.39 13.47
CA GLY A 160 -38.01 -8.12 13.81
C GLY A 160 -37.47 -8.05 15.25
N LYS A 161 -37.44 -9.16 16.00
CA LYS A 161 -36.82 -9.22 17.34
C LYS A 161 -35.31 -9.30 17.18
N LEU A 162 -34.58 -8.48 17.94
CA LEU A 162 -33.13 -8.49 18.02
C LEU A 162 -32.63 -9.81 18.62
N ASP A 163 -31.87 -10.59 17.85
CA ASP A 163 -31.27 -11.85 18.31
C ASP A 163 -29.84 -11.65 18.83
N SER A 164 -29.06 -10.77 18.21
CA SER A 164 -27.72 -10.45 18.71
C SER A 164 -27.26 -9.08 18.24
N PHE A 165 -26.43 -8.47 19.06
CA PHE A 165 -25.63 -7.29 18.73
C PHE A 165 -24.15 -7.66 18.79
N LYS A 166 -23.39 -7.30 17.75
CA LYS A 166 -21.94 -7.45 17.72
C LYS A 166 -21.30 -6.13 17.38
N GLU A 167 -20.44 -5.62 18.27
CA GLU A 167 -19.71 -4.38 18.02
C GLU A 167 -18.56 -4.64 17.06
N LYS A 168 -18.61 -4.02 15.87
CA LYS A 168 -17.57 -4.05 14.83
C LYS A 168 -16.95 -5.44 14.55
N PRO A 169 -17.75 -6.44 14.22
CA PRO A 169 -17.25 -7.77 13.96
C PRO A 169 -16.36 -7.76 12.70
N GLN A 170 -15.37 -8.65 12.69
CA GLN A 170 -14.51 -8.81 11.52
C GLN A 170 -15.25 -9.56 10.39
N GLY A 171 -15.21 -9.01 9.17
CA GLY A 171 -15.69 -9.70 7.99
C GLY A 171 -17.19 -9.67 7.70
N GLU A 172 -18.03 -9.00 8.50
CA GLU A 172 -19.48 -8.90 8.20
C GLU A 172 -19.79 -8.06 6.93
N GLY A 173 -18.84 -7.24 6.44
CA GLY A 173 -18.94 -6.57 5.14
C GLY A 173 -18.53 -7.44 3.96
N GLY A 174 -18.18 -8.71 4.20
CA GLY A 174 -17.61 -9.59 3.18
C GLY A 174 -16.17 -9.28 2.79
N TRP A 175 -15.69 -9.98 1.79
CA TRP A 175 -14.35 -9.79 1.24
C TRP A 175 -14.30 -8.51 0.40
N VAL A 176 -13.26 -7.70 0.64
CA VAL A 176 -13.01 -6.48 -0.13
C VAL A 176 -11.61 -6.51 -0.76
N ASN A 177 -11.40 -5.64 -1.75
CA ASN A 177 -10.09 -5.41 -2.33
C ASN A 177 -9.13 -4.81 -1.29
N GLY A 178 -8.09 -5.55 -0.94
CA GLY A 178 -7.08 -5.13 0.04
C GLY A 178 -6.01 -4.19 -0.50
N GLY A 179 -6.05 -3.87 -1.80
CA GLY A 179 -5.09 -2.94 -2.41
C GLY A 179 -3.70 -3.51 -2.66
N PHE A 180 -3.51 -4.83 -2.57
CA PHE A 180 -2.27 -5.53 -2.90
C PHE A 180 -2.51 -6.48 -4.07
N PHE A 181 -1.74 -6.32 -5.13
CA PHE A 181 -1.92 -7.07 -6.37
C PHE A 181 -0.59 -7.62 -6.88
N VAL A 182 -0.68 -8.72 -7.65
CA VAL A 182 0.35 -9.10 -8.62
C VAL A 182 -0.27 -9.03 -10.00
N LEU A 183 0.39 -8.35 -10.91
CA LEU A 183 -0.08 -8.10 -12.28
C LEU A 183 0.96 -8.57 -13.29
N ASN A 184 0.52 -9.29 -14.31
CA ASN A 184 1.34 -9.55 -15.50
C ASN A 184 1.31 -8.33 -16.43
N LYS A 185 2.40 -8.05 -17.14
CA LYS A 185 2.49 -6.94 -18.12
C LYS A 185 1.39 -6.94 -19.19
N LYS A 186 0.72 -8.07 -19.41
CA LYS A 186 -0.46 -8.14 -20.29
C LYS A 186 -1.60 -7.22 -19.83
N ILE A 187 -1.61 -6.78 -18.56
CA ILE A 187 -2.57 -5.81 -18.02
C ILE A 187 -2.61 -4.50 -18.81
N PHE A 188 -1.49 -4.08 -19.42
CA PHE A 188 -1.44 -2.85 -20.22
C PHE A 188 -2.38 -2.85 -21.43
N LYS A 189 -2.82 -4.02 -21.89
CA LYS A 189 -3.84 -4.16 -22.96
C LYS A 189 -5.25 -3.77 -22.50
N TYR A 190 -5.47 -3.69 -21.18
CA TYR A 190 -6.76 -3.36 -20.56
C TYR A 190 -6.83 -1.92 -20.06
N ILE A 191 -5.73 -1.16 -20.20
CA ILE A 191 -5.66 0.23 -19.76
C ILE A 191 -5.57 1.13 -21.00
N GLU A 192 -6.65 1.85 -21.26
CA GLU A 192 -6.78 2.61 -22.51
C GLU A 192 -6.03 3.94 -22.47
N ASN A 193 -6.24 4.74 -21.42
CA ASN A 193 -5.70 6.09 -21.33
C ASN A 193 -5.59 6.58 -19.87
N ASP A 194 -5.25 7.86 -19.67
CA ASP A 194 -5.09 8.50 -18.36
C ASP A 194 -6.37 8.54 -17.53
N ARG A 195 -7.55 8.46 -18.15
CA ARG A 195 -8.85 8.48 -17.48
C ARG A 195 -9.31 7.10 -17.04
N THR A 196 -8.59 6.03 -17.41
CA THR A 196 -8.92 4.66 -17.00
C THR A 196 -8.83 4.51 -15.49
N ILE A 197 -9.94 4.11 -14.86
CA ILE A 197 -10.00 3.72 -13.45
C ILE A 197 -9.73 2.22 -13.40
N PHE A 198 -8.62 1.82 -12.75
CA PHE A 198 -8.16 0.43 -12.72
C PHE A 198 -9.19 -0.53 -12.10
N GLU A 199 -9.87 -0.05 -11.07
CA GLU A 199 -10.86 -0.80 -10.29
C GLU A 199 -12.17 -1.05 -11.06
N HIS A 200 -12.43 -0.31 -12.13
CA HIS A 200 -13.62 -0.43 -12.94
C HIS A 200 -13.40 -1.38 -14.12
N GLU A 201 -13.15 -0.83 -15.30
CA GLU A 201 -13.12 -1.63 -16.53
C GLU A 201 -11.99 -2.68 -16.56
N PRO A 202 -10.73 -2.36 -16.23
CA PRO A 202 -9.67 -3.36 -16.26
C PRO A 202 -9.94 -4.57 -15.38
N LEU A 203 -10.25 -4.38 -14.09
CA LEU A 203 -10.54 -5.49 -13.18
C LEU A 203 -11.81 -6.25 -13.56
N ASN A 204 -12.88 -5.55 -13.97
CA ASN A 204 -14.11 -6.19 -14.42
C ASN A 204 -13.88 -7.03 -15.69
N SER A 205 -13.10 -6.52 -16.65
CA SER A 205 -12.75 -7.24 -17.87
C SER A 205 -11.93 -8.50 -17.57
N LEU A 206 -10.96 -8.40 -16.65
CA LEU A 206 -10.19 -9.57 -16.20
C LEU A 206 -11.08 -10.60 -15.52
N ALA A 207 -12.00 -10.17 -14.65
CA ALA A 207 -12.92 -11.06 -13.95
C ALA A 207 -13.83 -11.79 -14.93
N LYS A 208 -14.48 -11.06 -15.87
CA LYS A 208 -15.35 -11.64 -16.89
C LYS A 208 -14.62 -12.63 -17.79
N LYS A 209 -13.34 -12.41 -18.10
CA LYS A 209 -12.50 -13.29 -18.91
C LYS A 209 -11.81 -14.40 -18.12
N ASN A 210 -12.15 -14.56 -16.84
CA ASN A 210 -11.48 -15.49 -15.93
C ASN A 210 -9.95 -15.28 -15.85
N GLN A 211 -9.49 -14.03 -15.97
CA GLN A 211 -8.07 -13.61 -15.90
C GLN A 211 -7.72 -12.89 -14.62
N LEU A 212 -8.63 -12.82 -13.65
CA LEU A 212 -8.40 -12.31 -12.29
C LEU A 212 -8.46 -13.48 -11.30
N ASN A 213 -7.40 -13.63 -10.53
CA ASN A 213 -7.28 -14.57 -9.43
C ASN A 213 -7.44 -13.85 -8.09
N VAL A 214 -7.71 -14.59 -7.02
CA VAL A 214 -7.89 -14.06 -5.67
C VAL A 214 -6.92 -14.75 -4.71
N TYR A 215 -6.21 -13.94 -3.92
CA TYR A 215 -5.45 -14.37 -2.75
C TYR A 215 -6.19 -13.94 -1.48
N PHE A 216 -6.64 -14.90 -0.68
CA PHE A 216 -7.39 -14.63 0.54
C PHE A 216 -6.45 -14.38 1.71
N HIS A 217 -6.54 -13.19 2.32
CA HIS A 217 -5.79 -12.79 3.50
C HIS A 217 -6.77 -12.54 4.67
N LYS A 218 -6.64 -13.32 5.74
CA LYS A 218 -7.57 -13.31 6.89
C LYS A 218 -7.01 -12.56 8.11
N ASP A 219 -5.71 -12.28 8.09
CA ASP A 219 -4.99 -11.68 9.21
C ASP A 219 -5.11 -10.14 9.19
N PHE A 220 -4.14 -9.43 9.71
CA PHE A 220 -4.24 -7.98 9.87
C PHE A 220 -4.21 -7.23 8.54
N TRP A 221 -5.19 -6.37 8.34
CA TRP A 221 -5.22 -5.36 7.28
C TRP A 221 -5.99 -4.12 7.73
N GLN A 222 -5.47 -2.93 7.39
CA GLN A 222 -6.12 -1.65 7.70
C GLN A 222 -5.79 -0.60 6.64
N SER A 223 -6.82 0.03 6.05
CA SER A 223 -6.67 1.26 5.28
C SER A 223 -6.63 2.49 6.19
N MET A 224 -5.98 3.56 5.75
CA MET A 224 -5.91 4.83 6.46
C MET A 224 -6.70 5.90 5.68
N ASP A 225 -8.03 5.86 5.79
CA ASP A 225 -8.93 6.78 5.06
C ASP A 225 -9.36 7.98 5.90
N THR A 226 -9.35 7.83 7.22
CA THR A 226 -9.80 8.83 8.18
C THR A 226 -8.76 9.09 9.25
N LEU A 227 -8.89 10.21 9.97
CA LEU A 227 -8.06 10.49 11.16
C LEU A 227 -8.22 9.40 12.23
N ARG A 228 -9.40 8.80 12.34
CA ARG A 228 -9.64 7.67 13.23
C ARG A 228 -8.78 6.45 12.86
N ASP A 229 -8.65 6.15 11.56
CA ASP A 229 -7.82 5.03 11.09
C ASP A 229 -6.34 5.30 11.39
N LYS A 230 -5.87 6.53 11.16
CA LYS A 230 -4.51 6.97 11.53
C LYS A 230 -4.26 6.78 13.03
N ASN A 231 -5.17 7.29 13.87
CA ASN A 231 -5.05 7.18 15.33
C ASN A 231 -5.08 5.73 15.79
N TYR A 232 -5.88 4.88 15.16
CA TYR A 232 -5.91 3.44 15.43
C TYR A 232 -4.56 2.77 15.10
N LEU A 233 -3.97 3.09 13.93
CA LEU A 233 -2.64 2.57 13.56
C LEU A 233 -1.55 3.04 14.54
N ASN A 234 -1.58 4.32 14.97
CA ASN A 234 -0.65 4.84 15.98
C ASN A 234 -0.80 4.11 17.32
N GLN A 235 -2.03 3.90 17.78
CA GLN A 235 -2.31 3.16 19.01
C GLN A 235 -1.78 1.71 18.96
N LEU A 236 -1.86 1.06 17.80
CA LEU A 236 -1.28 -0.27 17.62
C LEU A 236 0.25 -0.26 17.73
N LEU A 237 0.92 0.78 17.20
CA LEU A 237 2.37 0.96 17.35
C LEU A 237 2.76 1.17 18.80
N GLU A 238 2.10 2.10 19.50
CA GLU A 238 2.37 2.41 20.91
C GLU A 238 2.20 1.19 21.82
N ASN A 239 1.23 0.34 21.51
CA ASN A 239 0.95 -0.88 22.26
C ASN A 239 1.75 -2.12 21.79
N ASN A 240 2.72 -1.98 20.89
CA ASN A 240 3.48 -3.08 20.27
C ASN A 240 2.60 -4.16 19.61
N LYS A 241 1.46 -3.75 19.05
CA LYS A 241 0.47 -4.61 18.35
C LYS A 241 0.39 -4.31 16.85
N ALA A 242 1.43 -3.72 16.28
CA ALA A 242 1.52 -3.37 14.87
C ALA A 242 1.86 -4.61 14.03
N ASP A 243 0.89 -5.48 13.81
CA ASP A 243 1.08 -6.78 13.15
C ASP A 243 1.67 -6.68 11.74
N TRP A 244 1.45 -5.56 11.03
CA TRP A 244 2.06 -5.31 9.71
C TRP A 244 3.58 -5.13 9.77
N GLN A 245 4.17 -4.88 10.97
CA GLN A 245 5.64 -4.78 11.14
C GLN A 245 6.28 -6.15 11.23
N VAL A 246 6.06 -6.99 10.23
CA VAL A 246 6.60 -8.37 10.17
C VAL A 246 8.13 -8.44 10.28
N TRP A 247 8.82 -7.37 9.89
CA TRP A 247 10.29 -7.24 9.97
C TRP A 247 10.82 -7.03 11.39
N GLU A 248 9.97 -6.69 12.35
CA GLU A 248 10.36 -6.59 13.77
C GLU A 248 10.16 -7.91 14.52
N LYS A 249 9.26 -8.79 14.05
CA LYS A 249 8.94 -10.08 14.72
C LYS A 249 10.12 -11.04 14.77
N ASN A 250 11.11 -10.91 13.89
CA ASN A 250 12.32 -11.76 13.85
C ASN A 250 13.52 -11.17 14.59
N LYS A 251 13.37 -10.07 15.33
CA LYS A 251 14.44 -9.46 16.12
C LYS A 251 14.40 -9.87 17.59
N LYS A 252 13.44 -10.74 17.99
CA LYS A 252 13.32 -11.27 19.34
C LYS A 252 13.94 -12.63 19.48
#